data_09459142e56cdec4c760076028220cc2
#
_entry.id   09459142e56cdec4c760076028220cc2
#
_cell.length_a   1.000
_cell.length_b   1.000
_cell.length_c   1.000
_cell.angle_alpha   90.00
_cell.angle_beta   90.00
_cell.angle_gamma   90.00
#
_symmetry.space_group_name_H-M   'P 1'
#
loop_
_entity.id
_entity.type
_entity.pdbx_description
1 polymer ?
#
loop_
_entity_poly.entity_id
_entity_poly.type
_entity_poly.pdbx_seq_one_letter_code
_entity_poly.pdbx_strand_id
1 'polypeptide(L)'
;MPQPRRSKVGDDIRSSARERAVHFLYEAESRSIAVSEVIKAQILPVDDLVAELANGVELKREETDELISEFSHTWTIQRIPAIDRNILRLAIYELIERADVPVAVVINEAVELAKRFSTEESGKYVNGMLSAIAKRVRV
;
A
#
# COMPACT_ATOMS: atom_id res chain seq x y z
N MET A 1 9.38 14.81 -27.36
CA MET A 1 10.44 14.92 -26.35
C MET A 1 10.15 14.04 -25.17
N PRO A 2 11.15 13.34 -24.71
CA PRO A 2 10.97 12.51 -23.53
C PRO A 2 10.70 13.38 -22.31
N GLN A 3 10.00 12.80 -21.36
CA GLN A 3 9.68 13.46 -20.12
C GLN A 3 10.95 13.74 -19.31
N PRO A 4 10.95 14.80 -18.53
CA PRO A 4 12.08 15.10 -17.68
C PRO A 4 12.42 13.93 -16.76
N ARG A 5 13.69 13.62 -16.70
CA ARG A 5 14.17 12.52 -15.88
C ARG A 5 13.90 12.70 -14.40
N ARG A 6 13.92 13.94 -13.95
CA ARG A 6 13.74 14.22 -12.52
C ARG A 6 12.34 13.82 -12.04
N SER A 7 11.30 13.97 -12.87
CA SER A 7 9.95 13.52 -12.55
C SER A 7 9.94 12.02 -12.38
N LYS A 8 10.60 11.30 -13.30
CA LYS A 8 10.70 9.85 -13.25
C LYS A 8 11.50 9.36 -12.05
N VAL A 9 12.57 10.07 -11.71
CA VAL A 9 13.38 9.72 -10.53
C VAL A 9 12.55 9.87 -9.25
N GLY A 10 11.78 10.95 -9.14
CA GLY A 10 10.90 11.15 -7.99
C GLY A 10 9.85 10.06 -7.87
N ASP A 11 9.29 9.64 -9.00
CA ASP A 11 8.31 8.57 -9.03
C ASP A 11 8.95 7.23 -8.61
N ASP A 12 10.16 6.96 -9.08
CA ASP A 12 10.89 5.74 -8.73
C ASP A 12 11.19 5.69 -7.23
N ILE A 13 11.55 6.82 -6.62
CA ILE A 13 11.80 6.89 -5.18
C ILE A 13 10.53 6.58 -4.40
N ARG A 14 9.40 7.16 -4.81
CA ARG A 14 8.12 6.90 -4.15
C ARG A 14 7.65 5.47 -4.36
N SER A 15 7.84 4.94 -5.57
CA SER A 15 7.48 3.55 -5.86
C SER A 15 8.31 2.58 -5.02
N SER A 16 9.61 2.84 -4.89
CA SER A 16 10.50 2.03 -4.06
C SER A 16 10.10 2.11 -2.58
N ALA A 17 9.70 3.29 -2.11
CA ALA A 17 9.27 3.46 -0.73
C ALA A 17 8.00 2.66 -0.45
N ARG A 18 7.05 2.68 -1.38
CA ARG A 18 5.81 1.91 -1.24
C ARG A 18 6.10 0.41 -1.18
N GLU A 19 6.97 -0.05 -2.06
CA GLU A 19 7.36 -1.45 -2.09
C GLU A 19 7.97 -1.88 -0.76
N ARG A 20 8.92 -1.12 -0.24
CA ARG A 20 9.56 -1.44 1.04
C ARG A 20 8.57 -1.40 2.19
N ALA A 21 7.68 -0.41 2.20
CA ALA A 21 6.66 -0.31 3.25
C ALA A 21 5.77 -1.55 3.26
N VAL A 22 5.33 -2.02 2.09
CA VAL A 22 4.51 -3.23 1.99
C VAL A 22 5.26 -4.44 2.54
N HIS A 23 6.54 -4.59 2.21
CA HIS A 23 7.32 -5.72 2.70
C HIS A 23 7.50 -5.68 4.21
N PHE A 24 7.73 -4.49 4.79
CA PHE A 24 7.83 -4.36 6.24
C PHE A 24 6.49 -4.68 6.92
N LEU A 25 5.39 -4.22 6.35
CA LEU A 25 4.06 -4.52 6.88
C LEU A 25 3.76 -6.01 6.81
N TYR A 26 4.12 -6.64 5.71
CA TYR A 26 3.95 -8.07 5.54
C TYR A 26 4.75 -8.83 6.60
N GLU A 27 6.01 -8.47 6.79
CA GLU A 27 6.86 -9.11 7.79
C GLU A 27 6.30 -8.92 9.20
N ALA A 28 5.89 -7.70 9.54
CA ALA A 28 5.34 -7.40 10.85
C ALA A 28 4.10 -8.24 11.14
N GLU A 29 3.20 -8.35 10.16
CA GLU A 29 2.00 -9.16 10.31
C GLU A 29 2.35 -10.64 10.45
N SER A 30 3.25 -11.13 9.63
CA SER A 30 3.68 -12.53 9.66
C SER A 30 4.31 -12.91 10.99
N ARG A 31 5.06 -12.00 11.60
CA ARG A 31 5.74 -12.23 12.87
C ARG A 31 4.92 -11.79 14.09
N SER A 32 3.76 -11.19 13.86
CA SER A 32 2.89 -10.66 14.92
C SER A 32 3.62 -9.66 15.81
N ILE A 33 4.38 -8.75 15.20
CA ILE A 33 5.09 -7.69 15.91
C ILE A 33 4.73 -6.34 15.29
N ALA A 34 5.03 -5.26 16.00
CA ALA A 34 4.81 -3.92 15.49
C ALA A 34 5.77 -3.65 14.32
N VAL A 35 5.29 -2.92 13.31
CA VAL A 35 6.13 -2.60 12.15
C VAL A 35 7.34 -1.75 12.57
N SER A 36 7.21 -0.96 13.62
CA SER A 36 8.34 -0.18 14.15
C SER A 36 9.48 -1.08 14.60
N GLU A 37 9.19 -2.29 15.08
CA GLU A 37 10.23 -3.22 15.48
C GLU A 37 10.95 -3.81 14.27
N VAL A 38 10.22 -4.06 13.17
CA VAL A 38 10.83 -4.50 11.92
C VAL A 38 11.79 -3.43 11.41
N ILE A 39 11.35 -2.17 11.44
CA ILE A 39 12.15 -1.03 10.98
C ILE A 39 13.42 -0.88 11.82
N LYS A 40 13.30 -0.95 13.16
CA LYS A 40 14.44 -0.82 14.07
C LYS A 40 15.47 -1.92 13.89
N ALA A 41 15.04 -3.09 13.47
CA ALA A 41 15.93 -4.24 13.31
C ALA A 41 16.76 -4.18 12.02
N GLN A 42 16.50 -3.21 11.14
CA GLN A 42 17.25 -3.09 9.89
C GLN A 42 18.69 -2.65 10.17
N ILE A 43 19.63 -3.26 9.47
CA ILE A 43 21.06 -2.95 9.63
C ILE A 43 21.35 -1.53 9.14
N LEU A 44 20.75 -1.17 7.99
CA LEU A 44 20.91 0.17 7.42
C LEU A 44 19.70 1.03 7.81
N PRO A 45 19.90 2.34 7.96
CA PRO A 45 18.78 3.24 8.27
C PRO A 45 17.68 3.13 7.23
N VAL A 46 16.45 3.22 7.68
CA VAL A 46 15.27 3.19 6.80
C VAL A 46 14.91 4.62 6.42
N ASP A 47 14.64 4.86 5.14
CA ASP A 47 14.26 6.19 4.66
C ASP A 47 13.00 6.68 5.37
N ASP A 48 12.96 8.00 5.62
CA ASP A 48 11.85 8.62 6.34
C ASP A 48 10.50 8.33 5.69
N LEU A 49 10.42 8.36 4.36
CA LEU A 49 9.16 8.09 3.68
C LEU A 49 8.68 6.65 3.91
N VAL A 50 9.60 5.69 3.88
CA VAL A 50 9.26 4.28 4.14
C VAL A 50 8.69 4.13 5.55
N ALA A 51 9.37 4.73 6.53
CA ALA A 51 8.94 4.66 7.93
C ALA A 51 7.60 5.34 8.13
N GLU A 52 7.41 6.50 7.50
CA GLU A 52 6.16 7.25 7.58
C GLU A 52 4.99 6.43 7.02
N LEU A 53 5.18 5.84 5.85
CA LEU A 53 4.13 5.02 5.23
C LEU A 53 3.82 3.80 6.09
N ALA A 54 4.82 3.04 6.48
CA ALA A 54 4.61 1.81 7.23
C ALA A 54 3.98 2.06 8.59
N ASN A 55 4.49 3.03 9.34
CA ASN A 55 3.93 3.38 10.64
C ASN A 55 2.53 3.97 10.52
N GLY A 56 2.31 4.79 9.49
CA GLY A 56 0.99 5.37 9.25
C GLY A 56 -0.07 4.33 8.95
N VAL A 57 0.27 3.35 8.12
CA VAL A 57 -0.64 2.26 7.78
C VAL A 57 -1.00 1.46 9.04
N GLU A 58 -0.02 1.14 9.86
CA GLU A 58 -0.28 0.38 11.09
C GLU A 58 -1.19 1.16 12.04
N LEU A 59 -0.93 2.46 12.17
CA LEU A 59 -1.73 3.32 13.02
C LEU A 59 -3.19 3.39 12.56
N LYS A 60 -3.42 3.38 11.26
CA LYS A 60 -4.75 3.49 10.66
C LYS A 60 -5.34 2.14 10.24
N ARG A 61 -4.75 1.06 10.72
CA ARG A 61 -5.12 -0.29 10.28
C ARG A 61 -6.60 -0.61 10.47
N GLU A 62 -7.16 -0.21 11.59
CA GLU A 62 -8.57 -0.48 11.87
C GLU A 62 -9.47 0.18 10.81
N GLU A 63 -9.20 1.43 10.50
CA GLU A 63 -9.97 2.18 9.51
C GLU A 63 -9.83 1.57 8.10
N THR A 64 -8.61 1.24 7.70
CA THR A 64 -8.39 0.64 6.38
C THR A 64 -9.03 -0.74 6.28
N ASP A 65 -8.94 -1.54 7.35
CA ASP A 65 -9.52 -2.88 7.35
C ASP A 65 -11.04 -2.86 7.31
N GLU A 66 -11.68 -1.85 7.93
CA GLU A 66 -13.13 -1.69 7.82
C GLU A 66 -13.55 -1.44 6.38
N LEU A 67 -12.80 -0.60 5.66
CA LEU A 67 -13.10 -0.34 4.25
C LEU A 67 -12.88 -1.59 3.39
N ILE A 68 -11.81 -2.31 3.65
CA ILE A 68 -11.55 -3.56 2.93
C ILE A 68 -12.70 -4.53 3.14
N SER A 69 -13.13 -4.71 4.38
CA SER A 69 -14.21 -5.64 4.70
C SER A 69 -15.53 -5.23 4.06
N GLU A 70 -15.81 -3.94 4.05
CA GLU A 70 -17.05 -3.42 3.45
C GLU A 70 -17.10 -3.64 1.94
N PHE A 71 -15.97 -3.43 1.26
CA PHE A 71 -15.93 -3.45 -0.20
C PHE A 71 -15.53 -4.80 -0.80
N SER A 72 -15.03 -5.73 0.01
CA SER A 72 -14.64 -7.04 -0.49
C SER A 72 -15.86 -7.97 -0.54
N HIS A 73 -16.26 -8.35 -1.74
CA HIS A 73 -17.40 -9.24 -1.94
C HIS A 73 -16.99 -10.69 -2.18
N THR A 74 -15.73 -10.91 -2.51
CA THR A 74 -15.22 -12.23 -2.86
C THR A 74 -14.65 -12.96 -1.64
N TRP A 75 -13.86 -12.24 -0.83
CA TRP A 75 -13.17 -12.82 0.31
C TRP A 75 -13.39 -12.03 1.57
N THR A 76 -13.44 -12.71 2.71
CA THR A 76 -13.30 -12.03 4.00
C THR A 76 -11.85 -11.54 4.09
N ILE A 77 -11.62 -10.54 4.93
CA ILE A 77 -10.29 -9.94 5.03
C ILE A 77 -9.23 -10.98 5.39
N GLN A 78 -9.58 -11.96 6.21
CA GLN A 78 -8.64 -13.01 6.62
C GLN A 78 -8.24 -13.94 5.46
N ARG A 79 -9.07 -14.02 4.44
CA ARG A 79 -8.83 -14.88 3.28
C ARG A 79 -8.11 -14.17 2.13
N ILE A 80 -8.02 -12.85 2.19
CA ILE A 80 -7.24 -12.10 1.20
C ILE A 80 -5.76 -12.48 1.41
N PRO A 81 -5.03 -12.84 0.35
CA PRO A 81 -3.60 -13.14 0.50
C PRO A 81 -2.90 -11.99 1.23
N ALA A 82 -2.00 -12.33 2.16
CA ALA A 82 -1.40 -11.34 3.04
C ALA A 82 -0.70 -10.20 2.29
N ILE A 83 -0.04 -10.52 1.17
CA ILE A 83 0.63 -9.46 0.40
C ILE A 83 -0.40 -8.52 -0.23
N ASP A 84 -1.49 -9.05 -0.77
CA ASP A 84 -2.57 -8.25 -1.35
C ASP A 84 -3.22 -7.37 -0.29
N ARG A 85 -3.45 -7.94 0.89
CA ARG A 85 -4.07 -7.22 2.01
C ARG A 85 -3.22 -6.03 2.43
N ASN A 86 -1.91 -6.21 2.52
CA ASN A 86 -1.02 -5.12 2.89
C ASN A 86 -0.87 -4.06 1.80
N ILE A 87 -0.94 -4.47 0.53
CA ILE A 87 -0.99 -3.53 -0.58
C ILE A 87 -2.26 -2.68 -0.50
N LEU A 88 -3.39 -3.31 -0.26
CA LEU A 88 -4.66 -2.60 -0.10
C LEU A 88 -4.62 -1.62 1.07
N ARG A 89 -4.09 -2.04 2.20
CA ARG A 89 -3.97 -1.18 3.38
C ARG A 89 -3.14 0.07 3.06
N LEU A 90 -1.99 -0.11 2.42
CA LEU A 90 -1.14 1.02 2.07
C LEU A 90 -1.86 1.97 1.12
N ALA A 91 -2.47 1.44 0.06
CA ALA A 91 -3.14 2.29 -0.92
C ALA A 91 -4.31 3.06 -0.30
N ILE A 92 -5.12 2.41 0.53
CA ILE A 92 -6.24 3.06 1.21
C ILE A 92 -5.72 4.14 2.15
N TYR A 93 -4.64 3.86 2.87
CA TYR A 93 -3.99 4.85 3.72
C TYR A 93 -3.62 6.10 2.89
N GLU A 94 -3.00 5.90 1.74
CA GLU A 94 -2.62 7.03 0.89
C GLU A 94 -3.84 7.79 0.35
N LEU A 95 -4.90 7.07 0.00
CA LEU A 95 -6.14 7.72 -0.45
C LEU A 95 -6.73 8.62 0.63
N ILE A 96 -6.64 8.22 1.88
CA ILE A 96 -7.23 8.96 3.00
C ILE A 96 -6.28 10.06 3.49
N GLU A 97 -5.02 9.74 3.70
CA GLU A 97 -4.09 10.61 4.42
C GLU A 97 -3.17 11.44 3.52
N ARG A 98 -3.04 11.09 2.25
CA ARG A 98 -2.12 11.78 1.35
C ARG A 98 -2.89 12.33 0.15
N ALA A 99 -3.67 13.36 0.42
CA ALA A 99 -4.52 13.99 -0.60
C ALA A 99 -3.74 14.58 -1.77
N ASP A 100 -2.46 14.87 -1.57
CA ASP A 100 -1.58 15.40 -2.61
C ASP A 100 -1.20 14.35 -3.67
N VAL A 101 -1.38 13.07 -3.37
CA VAL A 101 -1.09 12.01 -4.34
C VAL A 101 -2.35 11.71 -5.16
N PRO A 102 -2.32 11.85 -6.48
CA PRO A 102 -3.52 11.60 -7.30
C PRO A 102 -4.04 10.17 -7.17
N VAL A 103 -5.35 10.03 -7.23
CA VAL A 103 -6.01 8.71 -7.14
C VAL A 103 -5.43 7.73 -8.14
N ALA A 104 -5.25 8.16 -9.40
CA ALA A 104 -4.72 7.28 -10.44
C ALA A 104 -3.33 6.74 -10.11
N VAL A 105 -2.50 7.57 -9.49
CA VAL A 105 -1.15 7.16 -9.08
C VAL A 105 -1.23 6.11 -7.98
N VAL A 106 -2.05 6.35 -6.96
CA VAL A 106 -2.21 5.40 -5.85
C VAL A 106 -2.66 4.04 -6.39
N ILE A 107 -3.67 4.03 -7.23
CA ILE A 107 -4.23 2.79 -7.76
C ILE A 107 -3.23 2.08 -8.67
N ASN A 108 -2.61 2.80 -9.60
CA ASN A 108 -1.66 2.18 -10.53
C ASN A 108 -0.46 1.57 -9.81
N GLU A 109 0.05 2.24 -8.78
CA GLU A 109 1.16 1.71 -8.00
C GLU A 109 0.77 0.45 -7.24
N ALA A 110 -0.41 0.44 -6.66
CA ALA A 110 -0.90 -0.74 -5.94
C ALA A 110 -1.10 -1.92 -6.89
N VAL A 111 -1.67 -1.68 -8.07
CA VAL A 111 -1.88 -2.72 -9.07
C VAL A 111 -0.54 -3.31 -9.53
N GLU A 112 0.45 -2.46 -9.78
CA GLU A 112 1.78 -2.94 -10.18
C GLU A 112 2.41 -3.80 -9.10
N LEU A 113 2.31 -3.41 -7.84
CA LEU A 113 2.83 -4.20 -6.73
C LEU A 113 2.13 -5.57 -6.66
N ALA A 114 0.81 -5.58 -6.83
CA ALA A 114 0.04 -6.82 -6.78
C ALA A 114 0.45 -7.77 -7.92
N LYS A 115 0.65 -7.24 -9.11
CA LYS A 115 1.10 -8.05 -10.25
C LYS A 115 2.49 -8.62 -10.04
N ARG A 116 3.40 -7.83 -9.46
CA ARG A 116 4.78 -8.23 -9.26
C ARG A 116 4.95 -9.25 -8.14
N PHE A 117 4.24 -9.06 -7.05
CA PHE A 117 4.46 -9.85 -5.83
C PHE A 117 3.33 -10.83 -5.52
N SER A 118 2.27 -10.84 -6.32
CA SER A 118 1.17 -11.77 -6.16
C SER A 118 0.80 -12.35 -7.54
N THR A 119 -0.38 -12.02 -8.09
CA THR A 119 -0.83 -12.58 -9.38
C THR A 119 -1.47 -11.50 -10.24
N GLU A 120 -1.69 -11.82 -11.51
CA GLU A 120 -2.47 -10.96 -12.41
C GLU A 120 -3.90 -10.78 -11.90
N GLU A 121 -4.49 -11.83 -11.36
CA GLU A 121 -5.83 -11.74 -10.77
C GLU A 121 -5.84 -10.82 -9.57
N SER A 122 -4.77 -10.83 -8.77
CA SER A 122 -4.62 -9.90 -7.64
C SER A 122 -4.61 -8.46 -8.14
N GLY A 123 -3.94 -8.19 -9.26
CA GLY A 123 -3.93 -6.85 -9.85
C GLY A 123 -5.33 -6.38 -10.18
N LYS A 124 -6.15 -7.24 -10.79
CA LYS A 124 -7.54 -6.92 -11.13
C LYS A 124 -8.38 -6.69 -9.88
N TYR A 125 -8.22 -7.54 -8.88
CA TYR A 125 -8.95 -7.44 -7.62
C TYR A 125 -8.62 -6.14 -6.91
N VAL A 126 -7.34 -5.81 -6.79
CA VAL A 126 -6.86 -4.58 -6.15
C VAL A 126 -7.40 -3.36 -6.90
N ASN A 127 -7.35 -3.37 -8.23
CA ASN A 127 -7.86 -2.27 -9.04
C ASN A 127 -9.36 -2.03 -8.79
N GLY A 128 -10.15 -3.09 -8.81
CA GLY A 128 -11.60 -2.97 -8.58
C GLY A 128 -11.93 -2.46 -7.19
N MET A 129 -11.26 -2.99 -6.18
CA MET A 129 -11.46 -2.58 -4.80
C MET A 129 -11.11 -1.10 -4.59
N LEU A 130 -9.92 -0.71 -5.05
CA LEU A 130 -9.45 0.66 -4.82
C LEU A 130 -10.23 1.68 -5.62
N SER A 131 -10.68 1.34 -6.83
CA SER A 131 -11.52 2.23 -7.62
C SER A 131 -12.83 2.54 -6.90
N ALA A 132 -13.44 1.54 -6.30
CA ALA A 132 -14.68 1.71 -5.55
C ALA A 132 -14.45 2.51 -4.24
N ILE A 133 -13.40 2.16 -3.52
CA ILE A 133 -13.07 2.84 -2.25
C ILE A 133 -12.72 4.31 -2.50
N ALA A 134 -11.97 4.61 -3.56
CA ALA A 134 -11.59 5.98 -3.89
C ALA A 134 -12.81 6.90 -4.08
N LYS A 135 -13.86 6.37 -4.67
CA LYS A 135 -15.11 7.13 -4.86
C LYS A 135 -15.76 7.52 -3.52
N ARG A 136 -15.54 6.72 -2.48
CA ARG A 136 -16.05 7.00 -1.15
C ARG A 136 -15.19 8.01 -0.41
N VAL A 137 -13.85 7.84 -0.43
CA VAL A 137 -12.95 8.59 0.43
C VAL A 137 -12.35 9.84 -0.22
N ARG A 138 -12.37 9.94 -1.53
CA ARG A 138 -11.87 11.09 -2.30
C ARG A 138 -13.00 11.76 -3.06
N VAL A 139 -13.94 12.35 -2.35
CA VAL A 139 -15.05 13.09 -2.98
C VAL A 139 -14.73 14.55 -3.18
#